data_2352de38f46e0298caac1e637260e3de
#
_entry.id   2352de38f46e0298caac1e637260e3de
#
_cell.length_a   1.000
_cell.length_b   1.000
_cell.length_c   1.000
_cell.angle_alpha   90.00
_cell.angle_beta   90.00
_cell.angle_gamma   90.00
#
_symmetry.space_group_name_H-M   'P 1'
#
loop_
_entity.id
_entity.type
_entity.pdbx_description
1 polymer ?
#
loop_
_entity_poly.entity_id
_entity_poly.type
_entity_poly.pdbx_seq_one_letter_code
_entity_poly.pdbx_strand_id
1 'polypeptide(L)'
;MNICILDGYTTNPGDVSWAPLEALGNVTIYELTKPEDIAERAKDAEILITNKTVLSAETINALPKLQYIGTLSTGFNVIDCEAAKQRGIPVCNVPTYCTTAVAQFTFAMLFNITNKVELHNQSVHKGDWVNSRHF
;
A
#
# COMPACT_ATOMS: atom_id res chain seq x y z
N MET A 1 -3.55 -5.67 -23.44
CA MET A 1 -2.80 -5.96 -22.21
C MET A 1 -3.78 -6.03 -21.07
N ASN A 2 -3.76 -7.11 -20.30
CA ASN A 2 -4.66 -7.32 -19.17
C ASN A 2 -3.92 -7.02 -17.86
N ILE A 3 -4.43 -6.08 -17.11
CA ILE A 3 -3.87 -5.61 -15.84
C ILE A 3 -4.83 -6.00 -14.72
N CYS A 4 -4.35 -6.70 -13.72
CA CYS A 4 -5.13 -7.07 -12.54
C CYS A 4 -4.55 -6.43 -11.28
N ILE A 5 -5.39 -5.74 -10.52
CA ILE A 5 -5.05 -5.18 -9.21
C ILE A 5 -5.79 -6.00 -8.16
N LEU A 6 -5.05 -6.63 -7.24
CA LEU A 6 -5.61 -7.59 -6.29
C LEU A 6 -6.22 -6.97 -5.03
N ASP A 7 -5.79 -5.76 -4.67
CA ASP A 7 -6.13 -5.14 -3.39
C ASP A 7 -6.12 -3.60 -3.46
N GLY A 8 -6.79 -3.07 -4.50
CA GLY A 8 -6.81 -1.64 -4.81
C GLY A 8 -7.28 -0.74 -3.65
N TYR A 9 -8.22 -1.21 -2.83
CA TYR A 9 -8.71 -0.46 -1.67
C TYR A 9 -7.61 -0.14 -0.65
N THR A 10 -6.57 -0.98 -0.57
CA THR A 10 -5.46 -0.76 0.38
C THR A 10 -4.58 0.44 0.05
N THR A 11 -4.68 0.96 -1.17
CA THR A 11 -3.89 2.10 -1.66
C THR A 11 -4.74 3.24 -2.20
N ASN A 12 -5.93 2.92 -2.69
CA ASN A 12 -6.84 3.89 -3.29
C ASN A 12 -8.28 3.59 -2.83
N PRO A 13 -8.72 4.18 -1.72
CA PRO A 13 -10.09 4.02 -1.23
C PRO A 13 -11.12 4.80 -2.06
N GLY A 14 -10.76 5.33 -3.22
CA GLY A 14 -11.64 6.06 -4.13
C GLY A 14 -11.31 7.54 -4.29
N ASP A 15 -10.19 8.00 -3.77
CA ASP A 15 -9.73 9.39 -3.81
C ASP A 15 -8.80 9.71 -5.01
N VAL A 16 -8.32 8.68 -5.73
CA VAL A 16 -7.46 8.84 -6.90
C VAL A 16 -8.06 8.11 -8.11
N SER A 17 -8.01 8.73 -9.28
CA SER A 17 -8.49 8.12 -10.52
C SER A 17 -7.55 7.01 -11.03
N TRP A 18 -8.09 5.89 -11.46
CA TRP A 18 -7.38 4.82 -12.16
C TRP A 18 -7.25 5.06 -13.67
N ALA A 19 -7.84 6.14 -14.22
CA ALA A 19 -7.84 6.43 -15.65
C ALA A 19 -6.46 6.40 -16.32
N PRO A 20 -5.35 6.86 -15.68
CA PRO A 20 -4.02 6.72 -16.29
C PRO A 20 -3.59 5.26 -16.51
N LEU A 21 -4.02 4.35 -15.63
CA LEU A 21 -3.72 2.93 -15.77
C LEU A 21 -4.66 2.26 -16.79
N GLU A 22 -5.93 2.65 -16.78
CA GLU A 22 -6.95 2.17 -17.74
C GLU A 22 -6.59 2.54 -19.19
N ALA A 23 -5.89 3.65 -19.39
CA ALA A 23 -5.38 4.03 -20.70
C ALA A 23 -4.31 3.06 -21.26
N LEU A 24 -3.71 2.22 -20.43
CA LEU A 24 -2.69 1.26 -20.82
C LEU A 24 -3.26 -0.10 -21.23
N GLY A 25 -4.50 -0.41 -20.88
CA GLY A 25 -5.12 -1.71 -21.21
C GLY A 25 -6.40 -2.01 -20.45
N ASN A 26 -6.83 -3.25 -20.49
CA ASN A 26 -7.97 -3.72 -19.72
C ASN A 26 -7.57 -3.87 -18.25
N VAL A 27 -8.11 -3.02 -17.38
CA VAL A 27 -7.82 -3.04 -15.95
C VAL A 27 -8.98 -3.67 -15.19
N THR A 28 -8.68 -4.69 -14.40
CA THR A 28 -9.62 -5.28 -13.43
C THR A 28 -9.11 -4.97 -12.04
N ILE A 29 -9.93 -4.32 -11.23
CA ILE A 29 -9.57 -3.88 -9.88
C ILE A 29 -10.44 -4.62 -8.88
N TYR A 30 -9.80 -5.35 -7.97
CA TYR A 30 -10.45 -5.93 -6.80
C TYR A 30 -10.13 -5.09 -5.58
N GLU A 31 -11.10 -4.84 -4.72
CA GLU A 31 -10.90 -4.12 -3.47
C GLU A 31 -9.93 -4.88 -2.56
N LEU A 32 -10.20 -6.17 -2.38
CA LEU A 32 -9.37 -7.11 -1.61
C LEU A 32 -9.47 -8.49 -2.27
N THR A 33 -8.39 -9.25 -2.27
CA THR A 33 -8.35 -10.62 -2.81
C THR A 33 -7.84 -11.58 -1.75
N LYS A 34 -8.59 -12.65 -1.50
CA LYS A 34 -8.16 -13.74 -0.63
C LYS A 34 -7.15 -14.63 -1.35
N PRO A 35 -6.26 -15.31 -0.62
CA PRO A 35 -5.24 -16.18 -1.23
C PRO A 35 -5.83 -17.23 -2.20
N GLU A 36 -6.94 -17.84 -1.83
CA GLU A 36 -7.63 -18.85 -2.62
C GLU A 36 -8.22 -18.33 -3.95
N ASP A 37 -8.49 -17.02 -4.02
CA ASP A 37 -9.12 -16.39 -5.18
C ASP A 37 -8.10 -15.87 -6.21
N ILE A 38 -6.81 -15.79 -5.84
CA ILE A 38 -5.78 -15.12 -6.67
C ILE A 38 -5.67 -15.80 -8.04
N ALA A 39 -5.57 -17.11 -8.05
CA ALA A 39 -5.38 -17.88 -9.28
C ALA A 39 -6.51 -17.66 -10.29
N GLU A 40 -7.76 -17.63 -9.84
CA GLU A 40 -8.92 -17.39 -10.70
C GLU A 40 -9.00 -15.94 -11.16
N ARG A 41 -8.76 -14.98 -10.26
CA ARG A 41 -8.85 -13.55 -10.55
C ARG A 41 -7.75 -13.06 -11.48
N ALA A 42 -6.55 -13.62 -11.36
CA ALA A 42 -5.38 -13.22 -12.12
C ALA A 42 -5.05 -14.15 -13.30
N LYS A 43 -5.87 -15.17 -13.60
CA LYS A 43 -5.59 -16.20 -14.63
C LYS A 43 -5.24 -15.64 -16.01
N ASP A 44 -5.80 -14.50 -16.37
CA ASP A 44 -5.59 -13.84 -17.65
C ASP A 44 -4.71 -12.61 -17.57
N ALA A 45 -4.17 -12.28 -16.38
CA ALA A 45 -3.36 -11.12 -16.18
C ALA A 45 -1.96 -11.27 -16.81
N GLU A 46 -1.57 -10.27 -17.55
CA GLU A 46 -0.20 -10.06 -18.06
C GLU A 46 0.59 -9.20 -17.07
N ILE A 47 -0.10 -8.26 -16.41
CA ILE A 47 0.42 -7.41 -15.36
C ILE A 47 -0.39 -7.65 -14.09
N LEU A 48 0.30 -7.94 -12.99
CA LEU A 48 -0.29 -8.11 -11.69
C LEU A 48 0.21 -7.02 -10.74
N ILE A 49 -0.72 -6.34 -10.10
CA ILE A 49 -0.43 -5.27 -9.16
C ILE A 49 -1.00 -5.64 -7.79
N THR A 50 -0.20 -5.48 -6.76
CA THR A 50 -0.59 -5.74 -5.37
C THR A 50 -0.01 -4.71 -4.42
N ASN A 51 -0.55 -4.60 -3.22
CA ASN A 51 0.05 -3.86 -2.11
C ASN A 51 0.31 -4.77 -0.89
N LYS A 52 -0.70 -5.58 -0.53
CA LYS A 52 -0.65 -6.44 0.66
C LYS A 52 -0.92 -7.91 0.36
N THR A 53 -1.54 -8.22 -0.78
CA THR A 53 -1.84 -9.59 -1.17
C THR A 53 -0.54 -10.33 -1.47
N VAL A 54 -0.35 -11.47 -0.81
CA VAL A 54 0.89 -12.26 -0.92
C VAL A 54 0.92 -13.04 -2.25
N LEU A 55 2.00 -12.91 -2.98
CA LEU A 55 2.30 -13.68 -4.19
C LEU A 55 3.40 -14.69 -3.91
N SER A 56 3.00 -15.90 -3.55
CA SER A 56 3.93 -17.02 -3.33
C SER A 56 4.50 -17.56 -4.64
N ALA A 57 5.54 -18.39 -4.56
CA ALA A 57 6.08 -19.11 -5.70
C ALA A 57 5.01 -19.94 -6.42
N GLU A 58 4.13 -20.60 -5.65
CA GLU A 58 3.02 -21.38 -6.20
C GLU A 58 2.08 -20.50 -7.01
N THR A 59 1.66 -19.36 -6.45
CA THR A 59 0.79 -18.38 -7.12
C THR A 59 1.43 -17.86 -8.41
N ILE A 60 2.69 -17.42 -8.33
CA ILE A 60 3.40 -16.88 -9.50
C ILE A 60 3.49 -17.94 -10.59
N ASN A 61 3.80 -19.19 -10.24
CA ASN A 61 3.95 -20.29 -11.20
C ASN A 61 2.60 -20.74 -11.81
N ALA A 62 1.49 -20.52 -11.11
CA ALA A 62 0.15 -20.84 -11.60
C ALA A 62 -0.39 -19.83 -12.63
N LEU A 63 0.28 -18.71 -12.86
CA LEU A 63 -0.18 -17.64 -13.77
C LEU A 63 0.62 -17.62 -15.08
N PRO A 64 0.24 -18.38 -16.11
CA PRO A 64 1.08 -18.60 -17.28
C PRO A 64 1.29 -17.36 -18.16
N LYS A 65 0.35 -16.40 -18.12
CA LYS A 65 0.40 -15.16 -18.94
C LYS A 65 1.15 -14.02 -18.25
N LEU A 66 1.54 -14.18 -16.97
CA LEU A 66 2.12 -13.14 -16.16
C LEU A 66 3.52 -12.74 -16.67
N GLN A 67 3.69 -11.46 -16.95
CA GLN A 67 4.91 -10.86 -17.50
C GLN A 67 5.51 -9.77 -16.63
N TYR A 68 4.73 -9.19 -15.69
CA TYR A 68 5.18 -8.11 -14.83
C TYR A 68 4.44 -8.13 -13.49
N ILE A 69 5.15 -7.85 -12.41
CA ILE A 69 4.57 -7.68 -11.08
C ILE A 69 4.95 -6.29 -10.56
N GLY A 70 3.95 -5.51 -10.16
CA GLY A 70 4.10 -4.22 -9.46
C GLY A 70 3.61 -4.28 -8.03
N THR A 71 4.32 -3.66 -7.10
CA THR A 71 3.76 -3.39 -5.77
C THR A 71 3.56 -1.90 -5.55
N LEU A 72 2.38 -1.52 -5.07
CA LEU A 72 2.00 -0.14 -4.76
C LEU A 72 2.53 0.31 -3.39
N SER A 73 3.69 -0.19 -3.01
CA SER A 73 4.33 0.09 -1.72
C SER A 73 5.85 0.13 -1.86
N THR A 74 6.52 0.64 -0.83
CA THR A 74 7.99 0.57 -0.73
C THR A 74 8.45 -0.86 -0.44
N GLY A 75 7.77 -1.55 0.48
CA GLY A 75 8.06 -2.94 0.80
C GLY A 75 7.55 -3.89 -0.29
N PHE A 76 8.34 -4.90 -0.60
CA PHE A 76 8.02 -5.94 -1.59
C PHE A 76 8.11 -7.36 -1.03
N ASN A 77 8.19 -7.50 0.27
CA ASN A 77 8.28 -8.78 0.97
C ASN A 77 7.04 -9.68 0.83
N VAL A 78 5.96 -9.15 0.29
CA VAL A 78 4.75 -9.91 -0.06
C VAL A 78 4.91 -10.68 -1.38
N ILE A 79 5.99 -10.46 -2.13
CA ILE A 79 6.23 -11.08 -3.44
C ILE A 79 7.44 -12.02 -3.33
N ASP A 80 7.30 -13.26 -3.80
CA ASP A 80 8.42 -14.18 -3.98
C ASP A 80 9.24 -13.74 -5.21
N CYS A 81 10.20 -12.85 -4.95
CA CYS A 81 11.05 -12.29 -6.00
C CYS A 81 11.95 -13.34 -6.67
N GLU A 82 12.30 -14.42 -5.95
CA GLU A 82 13.14 -15.48 -6.53
C GLU A 82 12.34 -16.29 -7.56
N ALA A 83 11.09 -16.64 -7.23
CA ALA A 83 10.20 -17.31 -8.19
C ALA A 83 9.92 -16.45 -9.42
N ALA A 84 9.69 -15.13 -9.22
CA ALA A 84 9.49 -14.20 -10.33
C ALA A 84 10.74 -14.14 -11.22
N LYS A 85 11.95 -14.05 -10.63
CA LYS A 85 13.22 -14.02 -11.33
C LYS A 85 13.48 -15.30 -12.15
N GLN A 86 13.16 -16.48 -11.60
CA GLN A 86 13.30 -17.76 -12.32
C GLN A 86 12.42 -17.81 -13.57
N ARG A 87 11.29 -17.12 -13.55
CA ARG A 87 10.40 -16.96 -14.71
C ARG A 87 10.75 -15.78 -15.62
N GLY A 88 11.78 -15.01 -15.30
CA GLY A 88 12.14 -13.81 -16.04
C GLY A 88 11.12 -12.65 -15.89
N ILE A 89 10.30 -12.66 -14.82
CA ILE A 89 9.29 -11.66 -14.57
C ILE A 89 9.90 -10.53 -13.72
N PRO A 90 9.95 -9.29 -14.23
CA PRO A 90 10.40 -8.14 -13.43
C PRO A 90 9.42 -7.83 -12.32
N VAL A 91 9.97 -7.48 -11.14
CA VAL A 91 9.23 -7.01 -9.97
C VAL A 91 9.65 -5.58 -9.67
N CYS A 92 8.70 -4.66 -9.64
CA CYS A 92 8.95 -3.26 -9.33
C CYS A 92 8.14 -2.79 -8.13
N ASN A 93 8.74 -1.91 -7.33
CA ASN A 93 8.10 -1.25 -6.19
C ASN A 93 8.11 0.28 -6.35
N VAL A 94 7.53 1.00 -5.39
CA VAL A 94 7.56 2.47 -5.34
C VAL A 94 8.45 2.90 -4.17
N PRO A 95 9.78 3.03 -4.39
CA PRO A 95 10.70 3.39 -3.33
C PRO A 95 10.55 4.86 -2.93
N THR A 96 10.88 5.17 -1.69
CA THR A 96 11.12 6.55 -1.17
C THR A 96 9.94 7.53 -1.14
N TYR A 97 8.77 7.22 -1.70
CA TYR A 97 7.62 8.14 -1.75
C TYR A 97 7.15 8.61 -0.37
N CYS A 98 7.26 7.76 0.65
CA CYS A 98 6.78 8.05 2.01
C CYS A 98 7.87 8.52 2.98
N THR A 99 9.13 8.60 2.57
CA THR A 99 10.26 8.87 3.47
C THR A 99 10.07 10.15 4.28
N THR A 100 9.73 11.25 3.63
CA THR A 100 9.50 12.54 4.30
C THR A 100 8.30 12.48 5.23
N ALA A 101 7.19 11.87 4.80
CA ALA A 101 5.99 11.75 5.61
C ALA A 101 6.21 10.89 6.86
N VAL A 102 6.92 9.77 6.73
CA VAL A 102 7.26 8.89 7.86
C VAL A 102 8.19 9.60 8.84
N ALA A 103 9.22 10.30 8.35
CA ALA A 103 10.12 11.07 9.19
C ALA A 103 9.36 12.18 9.94
N GLN A 104 8.54 12.95 9.25
CA GLN A 104 7.71 14.00 9.86
C GLN A 104 6.79 13.43 10.94
N PHE A 105 6.13 12.32 10.69
CA PHE A 105 5.23 11.69 11.65
C PHE A 105 5.99 11.15 12.86
N THR A 106 7.19 10.62 12.68
CA THR A 106 8.07 10.18 13.78
C THR A 106 8.39 11.34 14.72
N PHE A 107 8.77 12.50 14.17
CA PHE A 107 9.01 13.69 14.99
C PHE A 107 7.72 14.24 15.62
N ALA A 108 6.59 14.18 14.93
CA ALA A 108 5.30 14.57 15.52
C ALA A 108 4.96 13.73 16.75
N MET A 109 5.17 12.41 16.69
CA MET A 109 4.99 11.51 17.84
C MET A 109 5.97 11.82 18.96
N LEU A 110 7.24 12.04 18.65
CA LEU A 110 8.26 12.41 19.62
C LEU A 110 7.87 13.70 20.35
N PHE A 111 7.50 14.74 19.62
CA PHE A 111 7.09 16.02 20.22
C PHE A 111 5.78 15.92 21.00
N ASN A 112 4.84 15.10 20.57
CA ASN A 112 3.63 14.84 21.34
C ASN A 112 3.96 14.24 22.73
N ILE A 113 4.90 13.31 22.78
CA ILE A 113 5.34 12.67 24.04
C ILE A 113 6.12 13.67 24.92
N THR A 114 7.11 14.36 24.36
CA THR A 114 7.99 15.23 25.12
C THR A 114 7.29 16.52 25.59
N ASN A 115 6.45 17.10 24.74
CA ASN A 115 5.74 18.35 25.02
C ASN A 115 4.33 18.12 25.58
N LYS A 116 3.90 16.86 25.75
CA LYS A 116 2.60 16.51 26.34
C LYS A 116 1.43 17.27 25.70
N VAL A 117 1.44 17.38 24.36
CA VAL A 117 0.48 18.21 23.60
C VAL A 117 -0.95 17.86 23.94
N GLU A 118 -1.29 16.57 24.04
CA GLU A 118 -2.65 16.13 24.37
C GLU A 118 -3.05 16.52 25.79
N LEU A 119 -2.14 16.44 26.76
CA LEU A 119 -2.41 16.87 28.15
C LEU A 119 -2.76 18.36 28.19
N HIS A 120 -2.00 19.19 27.48
CA HIS A 120 -2.25 20.63 27.42
C HIS A 120 -3.54 20.95 26.68
N ASN A 121 -3.83 20.25 25.58
CA ASN A 121 -5.09 20.39 24.85
C ASN A 121 -6.30 20.09 25.76
N GLN A 122 -6.27 18.97 26.47
CA GLN A 122 -7.33 18.62 27.44
C GLN A 122 -7.48 19.64 28.56
N SER A 123 -6.37 20.14 29.11
CA SER A 123 -6.36 21.14 30.17
C SER A 123 -7.02 22.44 29.70
N VAL A 124 -6.72 22.92 28.51
CA VAL A 124 -7.35 24.11 27.92
C VAL A 124 -8.85 23.91 27.77
N HIS A 125 -9.28 22.78 27.23
CA HIS A 125 -10.72 22.47 27.05
C HIS A 125 -11.49 22.32 28.37
N LYS A 126 -10.81 21.91 29.45
CA LYS A 126 -11.39 21.87 30.81
C LYS A 126 -11.47 23.25 31.47
N GLY A 127 -10.88 24.27 30.87
CA GLY A 127 -10.84 25.64 31.42
C GLY A 127 -9.72 25.87 32.43
N ASP A 128 -8.76 24.95 32.55
CA ASP A 128 -7.67 25.11 33.51
C ASP A 128 -6.81 26.35 33.21
N TRP A 129 -6.62 26.67 31.92
CA TRP A 129 -5.90 27.87 31.50
C TRP A 129 -6.52 29.15 32.02
N VAL A 130 -7.85 29.30 31.88
CA VAL A 130 -8.60 30.50 32.32
C VAL A 130 -8.62 30.63 33.83
N ASN A 131 -8.61 29.51 34.54
CA ASN A 131 -8.68 29.44 35.99
C ASN A 131 -7.29 29.36 36.66
N SER A 132 -6.22 29.28 35.87
CA SER A 132 -4.86 29.20 36.40
C SER A 132 -4.42 30.52 37.04
N ARG A 133 -3.75 30.40 38.17
CA ARG A 133 -3.07 31.55 38.83
C ARG A 133 -1.66 31.83 38.27
N HIS A 134 -1.17 30.94 37.42
CA HIS A 134 0.18 30.98 36.86
C HIS A 134 0.08 30.81 35.33
N PHE A 135 1.02 31.46 34.65
CA PHE A 135 1.21 31.28 33.20
C PHE A 135 2.12 30.10 32.92
#